data_55032b5208ac00d37762662a6299209b
#
_entry.id   55032b5208ac00d37762662a6299209b
#
_cell.length_a   1.000
_cell.length_b   1.000
_cell.length_c   1.000
_cell.angle_alpha   90.00
_cell.angle_beta   90.00
_cell.angle_gamma   90.00
#
_symmetry.space_group_name_H-M   'P 1'
#
loop_
_entity.id
_entity.type
_entity.pdbx_description
1 polymer ?
#
loop_
_entity_poly.entity_id
_entity_poly.type
_entity_poly.pdbx_seq_one_letter_code
_entity_poly.pdbx_strand_id
1 'polypeptide(L)'
;MIDPSVPIGPDDSCNVEVQRFGDPVVPDYPIPYHVDIMESFDGIDLDAAGRVSGNGFYYLLGDIARLHEAVLAYARDFMIDKGFTYVIPPFMMHGDVVKGVMSFPEMDAMMYKIEGEDLYLIGTSEHTMIGRFIDQTLDGAKLPLTLTSYSPCFRKEKGAHGIEERGIYRIHQFEKQEMIVVCKPEDSMDWYDKLWKNSVELFRSCLLYTSDAADD
;
A
#
# COMPACT_ATOMS: atom_id res chain seq x y z
N MET A 1 -19.31 -11.34 -5.00
CA MET A 1 -19.45 -12.29 -6.14
C MET A 1 -18.18 -12.13 -6.96
N ILE A 2 -17.45 -13.20 -7.22
CA ILE A 2 -16.23 -13.15 -8.05
C ILE A 2 -16.66 -12.93 -9.49
N ASP A 3 -16.00 -12.02 -10.20
CA ASP A 3 -16.29 -11.77 -11.61
C ASP A 3 -16.00 -13.03 -12.46
N PRO A 4 -16.84 -13.38 -13.42
CA PRO A 4 -16.65 -14.59 -14.24
C PRO A 4 -15.37 -14.60 -15.08
N SER A 5 -14.75 -13.45 -15.32
CA SER A 5 -13.48 -13.34 -16.06
C SER A 5 -12.25 -13.68 -15.21
N VAL A 6 -12.39 -13.76 -13.88
CA VAL A 6 -11.28 -14.06 -12.98
C VAL A 6 -10.90 -15.53 -13.09
N PRO A 7 -9.63 -15.86 -13.37
CA PRO A 7 -9.15 -17.24 -13.35
C PRO A 7 -9.39 -17.90 -12.00
N ILE A 8 -9.84 -19.15 -12.00
CA ILE A 8 -10.05 -19.93 -10.77
C ILE A 8 -8.94 -20.97 -10.68
N GLY A 9 -8.22 -20.97 -9.55
CA GLY A 9 -7.16 -21.93 -9.26
C GLY A 9 -6.97 -22.17 -7.77
N PRO A 10 -6.18 -23.18 -7.38
CA PRO A 10 -5.91 -23.50 -5.97
C PRO A 10 -4.96 -22.50 -5.30
N ASP A 11 -4.14 -21.79 -6.05
CA ASP A 11 -3.12 -20.87 -5.55
C ASP A 11 -2.66 -19.90 -6.67
N ASP A 12 -1.68 -19.07 -6.36
CA ASP A 12 -1.09 -18.03 -7.21
C ASP A 12 -0.42 -18.57 -8.49
N SER A 13 -0.04 -19.86 -8.53
CA SER A 13 0.49 -20.49 -9.75
C SER A 13 -0.53 -20.49 -10.92
N CYS A 14 -1.80 -20.23 -10.61
CA CYS A 14 -2.89 -20.11 -11.57
C CYS A 14 -3.09 -18.67 -12.07
N ASN A 15 -2.33 -17.70 -11.56
CA ASN A 15 -2.40 -16.33 -12.04
C ASN A 15 -1.99 -16.24 -13.51
N VAL A 16 -2.71 -15.41 -14.24
CA VAL A 16 -2.47 -15.19 -15.67
C VAL A 16 -1.86 -13.82 -15.86
N GLU A 17 -0.64 -13.76 -16.43
CA GLU A 17 -0.01 -12.50 -16.79
C GLU A 17 -0.91 -11.75 -17.79
N VAL A 18 -1.42 -10.59 -17.40
CA VAL A 18 -2.32 -9.77 -18.21
C VAL A 18 -1.53 -8.84 -19.11
N GLN A 19 -0.43 -8.30 -18.63
CA GLN A 19 0.38 -7.35 -19.38
C GLN A 19 1.84 -7.31 -18.88
N ARG A 20 2.76 -7.08 -19.81
CA ARG A 20 4.19 -6.87 -19.53
C ARG A 20 4.65 -5.58 -20.20
N PHE A 21 5.49 -4.82 -19.52
CA PHE A 21 6.07 -3.58 -20.00
C PHE A 21 7.59 -3.62 -19.98
N GLY A 22 8.19 -3.43 -21.18
CA GLY A 22 9.63 -3.42 -21.35
C GLY A 22 10.29 -4.77 -21.08
N ASP A 23 11.57 -4.83 -21.39
CA ASP A 23 12.40 -5.96 -21.02
C ASP A 23 13.32 -5.56 -19.87
N PRO A 24 13.49 -6.38 -18.83
CA PRO A 24 14.39 -6.07 -17.73
C PRO A 24 15.83 -5.98 -18.27
N VAL A 25 16.48 -4.87 -18.00
CA VAL A 25 17.91 -4.73 -18.27
C VAL A 25 18.67 -5.35 -17.10
N VAL A 26 19.19 -6.55 -17.31
CA VAL A 26 20.06 -7.22 -16.33
C VAL A 26 21.50 -6.82 -16.65
N PRO A 27 22.16 -6.03 -15.78
CA PRO A 27 23.55 -5.66 -16.00
C PRO A 27 24.47 -6.88 -15.84
N ASP A 28 25.66 -6.80 -16.41
CA ASP A 28 26.72 -7.83 -16.33
C ASP A 28 27.55 -7.75 -15.03
N TYR A 29 27.15 -6.86 -14.10
CA TYR A 29 27.75 -6.70 -12.78
C TYR A 29 26.73 -6.99 -11.67
N PRO A 30 27.20 -7.40 -10.48
CA PRO A 30 26.32 -7.62 -9.34
C PRO A 30 25.59 -6.33 -8.93
N ILE A 31 24.26 -6.36 -8.86
CA ILE A 31 23.48 -5.26 -8.30
C ILE A 31 23.55 -5.35 -6.77
N PRO A 32 23.99 -4.29 -6.07
CA PRO A 32 23.99 -4.27 -4.61
C PRO A 32 22.56 -4.39 -4.06
N TYR A 33 22.43 -4.99 -2.89
CA TYR A 33 21.16 -5.07 -2.21
C TYR A 33 20.69 -3.66 -1.78
N HIS A 34 19.36 -3.43 -1.70
CA HIS A 34 18.84 -2.09 -1.46
C HIS A 34 19.33 -1.45 -0.16
N VAL A 35 19.54 -2.23 0.91
CA VAL A 35 20.12 -1.71 2.16
C VAL A 35 21.58 -1.31 1.96
N ASP A 36 22.38 -2.11 1.26
CA ASP A 36 23.79 -1.78 0.98
C ASP A 36 23.90 -0.45 0.20
N ILE A 37 22.95 -0.21 -0.73
CA ILE A 37 22.87 1.06 -1.45
C ILE A 37 22.56 2.21 -0.48
N MET A 38 21.53 2.05 0.39
CA MET A 38 21.14 3.08 1.35
C MET A 38 22.26 3.38 2.35
N GLU A 39 22.98 2.35 2.82
CA GLU A 39 24.15 2.50 3.70
C GLU A 39 25.28 3.26 3.03
N SER A 40 25.51 3.05 1.73
CA SER A 40 26.55 3.79 0.97
C SER A 40 26.30 5.30 0.91
N PHE A 41 25.07 5.74 1.19
CA PHE A 41 24.67 7.15 1.30
C PHE A 41 24.50 7.61 2.75
N ASP A 42 24.93 6.83 3.75
CA ASP A 42 24.61 7.07 5.17
C ASP A 42 23.09 7.30 5.40
N GLY A 43 22.25 6.64 4.60
CA GLY A 43 20.83 6.93 4.46
C GLY A 43 19.90 6.04 5.26
N ILE A 44 20.40 5.03 5.98
CA ILE A 44 19.60 4.11 6.80
C ILE A 44 20.35 3.70 8.05
N ASP A 45 19.61 3.52 9.19
CA ASP A 45 20.14 2.99 10.44
C ASP A 45 19.18 1.95 11.01
N LEU A 46 19.43 0.70 10.68
CA LEU A 46 18.65 -0.45 11.17
C LEU A 46 19.04 -0.84 12.60
N ASP A 47 20.29 -0.61 12.98
CA ASP A 47 20.79 -0.92 14.34
C ASP A 47 20.13 -0.03 15.39
N ALA A 48 20.02 1.27 15.12
CA ALA A 48 19.30 2.17 16.00
C ALA A 48 17.81 1.83 16.07
N ALA A 49 17.19 1.52 14.93
CA ALA A 49 15.79 1.09 14.88
C ALA A 49 15.57 -0.18 15.71
N GLY A 50 16.48 -1.16 15.59
CA GLY A 50 16.45 -2.38 16.39
C GLY A 50 16.50 -2.13 17.90
N ARG A 51 17.31 -1.16 18.34
CA ARG A 51 17.41 -0.77 19.77
C ARG A 51 16.16 -0.02 20.27
N VAL A 52 15.48 0.73 19.41
CA VAL A 52 14.33 1.58 19.79
C VAL A 52 13.01 0.82 19.69
N SER A 53 12.79 0.09 18.61
CA SER A 53 11.49 -0.49 18.28
C SER A 53 11.53 -1.98 17.97
N GLY A 54 12.72 -2.54 17.75
CA GLY A 54 12.90 -3.92 17.32
C GLY A 54 13.16 -4.07 15.83
N ASN A 55 13.31 -5.30 15.37
CA ASN A 55 13.48 -5.61 13.95
C ASN A 55 12.19 -5.28 13.17
N GLY A 56 12.32 -4.96 11.89
CA GLY A 56 11.18 -4.58 11.05
C GLY A 56 10.77 -3.11 11.17
N PHE A 57 11.64 -2.29 11.78
CA PHE A 57 11.58 -0.83 11.78
C PHE A 57 12.85 -0.25 11.18
N TYR A 58 12.84 1.03 10.85
CA TYR A 58 13.97 1.71 10.21
C TYR A 58 14.09 3.17 10.65
N TYR A 59 15.28 3.71 10.51
CA TYR A 59 15.49 5.15 10.36
C TYR A 59 15.97 5.40 8.94
N LEU A 60 15.30 6.29 8.21
CA LEU A 60 15.82 6.84 6.96
C LEU A 60 16.45 8.21 7.25
N LEU A 61 17.59 8.47 6.64
CA LEU A 61 18.40 9.64 6.94
C LEU A 61 18.75 10.41 5.66
N GLY A 62 19.01 11.71 5.82
CA GLY A 62 19.57 12.54 4.77
C GLY A 62 18.79 12.50 3.45
N ASP A 63 19.49 12.25 2.36
CA ASP A 63 18.90 12.26 1.02
C ASP A 63 18.03 11.04 0.74
N ILE A 64 18.23 9.89 1.40
CA ILE A 64 17.34 8.73 1.30
C ILE A 64 15.97 9.06 1.91
N ALA A 65 15.94 9.71 3.09
CA ALA A 65 14.68 10.17 3.68
C ALA A 65 13.95 11.18 2.77
N ARG A 66 14.70 12.11 2.16
CA ARG A 66 14.13 13.08 1.20
C ARG A 66 13.59 12.41 -0.06
N LEU A 67 14.29 11.39 -0.57
CA LEU A 67 13.84 10.62 -1.73
C LEU A 67 12.55 9.87 -1.41
N HIS A 68 12.47 9.23 -0.24
CA HIS A 68 11.26 8.56 0.24
C HIS A 68 10.05 9.51 0.26
N GLU A 69 10.18 10.67 0.90
CA GLU A 69 9.13 11.70 0.91
C GLU A 69 8.79 12.22 -0.49
N ALA A 70 9.78 12.37 -1.36
CA ALA A 70 9.59 12.83 -2.73
C ALA A 70 8.76 11.84 -3.56
N VAL A 71 8.96 10.53 -3.39
CA VAL A 71 8.17 9.49 -4.07
C VAL A 71 6.72 9.54 -3.62
N LEU A 72 6.46 9.66 -2.31
CA LEU A 72 5.10 9.79 -1.77
C LEU A 72 4.42 11.09 -2.24
N ALA A 73 5.15 12.20 -2.23
CA ALA A 73 4.64 13.49 -2.72
C ALA A 73 4.31 13.41 -4.22
N TYR A 74 5.17 12.78 -5.01
CA TYR A 74 4.94 12.61 -6.44
C TYR A 74 3.68 11.77 -6.70
N ALA A 75 3.52 10.63 -6.03
CA ALA A 75 2.33 9.79 -6.17
C ALA A 75 1.05 10.54 -5.77
N ARG A 76 1.09 11.31 -4.68
CA ARG A 76 -0.02 12.16 -4.24
C ARG A 76 -0.40 13.18 -5.33
N ASP A 77 0.58 13.93 -5.82
CA ASP A 77 0.35 15.02 -6.77
C ASP A 77 -0.13 14.46 -8.12
N PHE A 78 0.43 13.31 -8.54
CA PHE A 78 -0.03 12.59 -9.71
C PHE A 78 -1.52 12.20 -9.61
N MET A 79 -2.00 11.74 -8.45
CA MET A 79 -3.40 11.41 -8.26
C MET A 79 -4.28 12.67 -8.21
N ILE A 80 -3.82 13.77 -7.61
CA ILE A 80 -4.52 15.05 -7.62
C ILE A 80 -4.69 15.55 -9.07
N ASP A 81 -3.66 15.47 -9.89
CA ASP A 81 -3.70 15.86 -11.30
C ASP A 81 -4.66 14.98 -12.12
N LYS A 82 -4.89 13.72 -11.69
CA LYS A 82 -5.93 12.83 -12.22
C LYS A 82 -7.35 13.15 -11.75
N GLY A 83 -7.52 14.18 -10.92
CA GLY A 83 -8.82 14.62 -10.41
C GLY A 83 -9.26 13.94 -9.12
N PHE A 84 -8.36 13.25 -8.41
CA PHE A 84 -8.67 12.69 -7.11
C PHE A 84 -8.62 13.76 -6.02
N THR A 85 -9.58 13.71 -5.10
CA THR A 85 -9.58 14.55 -3.90
C THR A 85 -8.61 13.97 -2.87
N TYR A 86 -7.59 14.73 -2.47
CA TYR A 86 -6.66 14.31 -1.44
C TYR A 86 -7.29 14.39 -0.04
N VAL A 87 -7.10 13.33 0.73
CA VAL A 87 -7.65 13.20 2.09
C VAL A 87 -6.57 12.72 3.05
N ILE A 88 -6.49 13.34 4.21
CA ILE A 88 -5.71 12.84 5.36
C ILE A 88 -6.72 12.22 6.33
N PRO A 89 -6.76 10.88 6.45
CA PRO A 89 -7.69 10.18 7.31
C PRO A 89 -7.18 10.07 8.74
N PRO A 90 -8.02 9.68 9.71
CA PRO A 90 -7.55 9.24 11.02
C PRO A 90 -6.61 8.02 10.90
N PHE A 91 -5.52 8.00 11.67
CA PHE A 91 -4.55 6.88 11.68
C PHE A 91 -4.84 5.83 12.75
N MET A 92 -5.97 5.96 13.43
CA MET A 92 -6.53 4.97 14.34
C MET A 92 -8.02 4.84 14.07
N MET A 93 -8.58 3.66 14.31
CA MET A 93 -9.99 3.38 14.06
C MET A 93 -10.56 2.39 15.07
N HIS A 94 -11.88 2.41 15.22
CA HIS A 94 -12.61 1.42 16.03
C HIS A 94 -12.59 0.03 15.37
N GLY A 95 -12.71 -1.02 16.18
CA GLY A 95 -12.72 -2.39 15.70
C GLY A 95 -13.82 -2.70 14.70
N ASP A 96 -14.99 -2.04 14.82
CA ASP A 96 -16.10 -2.26 13.88
C ASP A 96 -15.82 -1.72 12.48
N VAL A 97 -15.01 -0.66 12.34
CA VAL A 97 -14.54 -0.17 11.05
C VAL A 97 -13.67 -1.23 10.38
N VAL A 98 -12.74 -1.82 11.14
CA VAL A 98 -11.84 -2.87 10.61
C VAL A 98 -12.63 -4.10 10.18
N LYS A 99 -13.59 -4.56 10.98
CA LYS A 99 -14.45 -5.72 10.66
C LYS A 99 -15.30 -5.54 9.41
N GLY A 100 -15.52 -4.30 8.99
CA GLY A 100 -16.23 -4.00 7.75
C GLY A 100 -15.45 -4.34 6.48
N VAL A 101 -14.12 -4.52 6.58
CA VAL A 101 -13.21 -4.73 5.44
C VAL A 101 -12.38 -6.00 5.55
N MET A 102 -12.22 -6.58 6.75
CA MET A 102 -11.50 -7.84 6.95
C MET A 102 -12.13 -8.70 8.04
N SER A 103 -11.83 -10.00 8.03
CA SER A 103 -12.28 -10.91 9.07
C SER A 103 -11.61 -10.65 10.42
N PHE A 104 -12.26 -11.05 11.53
CA PHE A 104 -11.67 -10.89 12.86
C PHE A 104 -10.33 -11.62 13.05
N PRO A 105 -10.15 -12.87 12.57
CA PRO A 105 -8.85 -13.55 12.64
C PRO A 105 -7.73 -12.80 11.90
N GLU A 106 -8.00 -12.26 10.71
CA GLU A 106 -7.04 -11.46 9.95
C GLU A 106 -6.71 -10.16 10.69
N MET A 107 -7.71 -9.47 11.22
CA MET A 107 -7.53 -8.27 12.01
C MET A 107 -6.61 -8.52 13.21
N ASP A 108 -6.85 -9.57 14.00
CA ASP A 108 -6.04 -9.89 15.18
C ASP A 108 -4.60 -10.30 14.80
N ALA A 109 -4.45 -11.01 13.70
CA ALA A 109 -3.14 -11.42 13.19
C ALA A 109 -2.32 -10.25 12.67
N MET A 110 -2.94 -9.26 12.01
CA MET A 110 -2.28 -8.21 11.25
C MET A 110 -2.18 -6.88 12.01
N MET A 111 -3.22 -6.48 12.74
CA MET A 111 -3.36 -5.11 13.25
C MET A 111 -2.83 -4.94 14.67
N TYR A 112 -2.19 -3.79 14.94
CA TYR A 112 -1.84 -3.38 16.29
C TYR A 112 -3.05 -2.77 16.99
N LYS A 113 -3.34 -3.24 18.20
CA LYS A 113 -4.41 -2.72 19.04
C LYS A 113 -3.84 -1.88 20.18
N ILE A 114 -4.49 -0.78 20.51
CA ILE A 114 -4.19 0.01 21.71
C ILE A 114 -4.75 -0.71 22.92
N GLU A 115 -3.89 -0.96 23.91
CA GLU A 115 -4.29 -1.64 25.15
C GLU A 115 -5.27 -0.79 25.94
N GLY A 116 -6.36 -1.42 26.38
CA GLY A 116 -7.40 -0.77 27.18
C GLY A 116 -8.42 0.06 26.39
N GLU A 117 -8.27 0.15 25.06
CA GLU A 117 -9.16 0.92 24.22
C GLU A 117 -9.69 0.11 23.03
N ASP A 118 -10.84 0.51 22.47
CA ASP A 118 -11.32 0.00 21.19
C ASP A 118 -10.74 0.84 20.04
N LEU A 119 -9.41 0.85 19.96
CA LEU A 119 -8.66 1.52 18.90
C LEU A 119 -7.59 0.61 18.33
N TYR A 120 -7.45 0.67 17.02
CA TYR A 120 -6.44 -0.07 16.24
C TYR A 120 -5.64 0.91 15.40
N LEU A 121 -4.32 0.70 15.32
CA LEU A 121 -3.48 1.45 14.37
C LEU A 121 -3.84 1.06 12.95
N ILE A 122 -3.77 2.05 12.07
CA ILE A 122 -4.06 1.87 10.65
C ILE A 122 -3.08 0.89 9.98
N GLY A 123 -3.60 -0.09 9.25
CA GLY A 123 -2.82 -1.00 8.42
C GLY A 123 -2.80 -0.60 6.94
N THR A 124 -3.78 0.24 6.56
CA THR A 124 -3.93 0.91 5.26
C THR A 124 -4.99 2.00 5.42
N SER A 125 -4.86 3.10 4.69
CA SER A 125 -5.87 4.16 4.71
C SER A 125 -7.21 3.73 4.12
N GLU A 126 -7.25 2.67 3.35
CA GLU A 126 -8.48 2.09 2.80
C GLU A 126 -9.55 1.89 3.88
N HIS A 127 -9.17 1.32 5.03
CA HIS A 127 -10.11 1.04 6.12
C HIS A 127 -10.81 2.30 6.62
N THR A 128 -10.06 3.34 6.94
CA THR A 128 -10.63 4.59 7.46
C THR A 128 -11.33 5.40 6.38
N MET A 129 -10.88 5.30 5.13
CA MET A 129 -11.52 5.97 4.00
C MET A 129 -12.89 5.35 3.67
N ILE A 130 -13.01 4.03 3.70
CA ILE A 130 -14.29 3.32 3.54
C ILE A 130 -15.15 3.55 4.78
N GLY A 131 -14.55 3.48 5.97
CA GLY A 131 -15.22 3.75 7.25
C GLY A 131 -15.88 5.14 7.34
N ARG A 132 -15.38 6.12 6.58
CA ARG A 132 -15.98 7.45 6.45
C ARG A 132 -17.45 7.39 6.02
N PHE A 133 -17.85 6.34 5.32
CA PHE A 133 -19.19 6.20 4.76
C PHE A 133 -20.10 5.25 5.55
N ILE A 134 -19.68 4.78 6.72
CA ILE A 134 -20.50 3.93 7.60
C ILE A 134 -21.82 4.64 7.91
N ASP A 135 -22.93 3.89 7.81
CA ASP A 135 -24.28 4.33 8.07
C ASP A 135 -24.74 5.57 7.25
N GLN A 136 -24.11 5.81 6.11
CA GLN A 136 -24.46 6.90 5.21
C GLN A 136 -25.16 6.40 3.95
N THR A 137 -26.22 7.09 3.56
CA THR A 137 -26.80 6.95 2.21
C THR A 137 -26.24 8.06 1.34
N LEU A 138 -25.50 7.66 0.29
CA LEU A 138 -24.86 8.61 -0.62
C LEU A 138 -25.84 9.03 -1.72
N ASP A 139 -25.75 10.31 -2.10
CA ASP A 139 -26.46 10.85 -3.26
C ASP A 139 -25.83 10.32 -4.55
N GLY A 140 -26.55 9.48 -5.29
CA GLY A 140 -26.11 8.91 -6.56
C GLY A 140 -25.73 9.92 -7.62
N ALA A 141 -26.24 11.16 -7.54
CA ALA A 141 -25.86 12.24 -8.45
C ALA A 141 -24.44 12.79 -8.21
N LYS A 142 -23.86 12.50 -7.02
CA LYS A 142 -22.49 12.92 -6.65
C LYS A 142 -21.45 11.84 -6.87
N LEU A 143 -21.86 10.67 -7.34
CA LEU A 143 -20.94 9.59 -7.69
C LEU A 143 -20.43 9.73 -9.11
N PRO A 144 -19.18 9.31 -9.38
CA PRO A 144 -18.24 8.70 -8.43
C PRO A 144 -17.53 9.72 -7.53
N LEU A 145 -17.16 9.27 -6.31
CA LEU A 145 -16.22 9.97 -5.45
C LEU A 145 -14.82 9.38 -5.67
N THR A 146 -13.91 10.17 -6.20
CA THR A 146 -12.52 9.77 -6.43
C THR A 146 -11.63 10.37 -5.35
N LEU A 147 -11.05 9.53 -4.51
CA LEU A 147 -10.31 9.93 -3.32
C LEU A 147 -8.91 9.32 -3.37
N THR A 148 -7.93 10.09 -2.92
CA THR A 148 -6.58 9.58 -2.68
C THR A 148 -6.13 9.96 -1.29
N SER A 149 -5.41 9.08 -0.61
CA SER A 149 -5.00 9.30 0.77
C SER A 149 -3.62 8.76 1.06
N TYR A 150 -2.88 9.52 1.85
CA TYR A 150 -1.62 9.10 2.46
C TYR A 150 -1.88 8.58 3.87
N SER A 151 -1.18 7.52 4.25
CA SER A 151 -1.05 7.14 5.66
C SER A 151 0.26 6.43 5.96
N PRO A 152 0.79 6.56 7.19
CA PRO A 152 1.61 5.50 7.75
C PRO A 152 0.76 4.24 7.87
N CYS A 153 1.40 3.08 7.76
CA CYS A 153 0.75 1.79 7.91
C CYS A 153 1.52 0.96 8.93
N PHE A 154 0.79 0.24 9.78
CA PHE A 154 1.36 -0.57 10.84
C PHE A 154 0.79 -1.99 10.74
N ARG A 155 1.66 -2.96 10.44
CA ARG A 155 1.28 -4.38 10.32
C ARG A 155 2.19 -5.25 11.15
N LYS A 156 1.62 -6.27 11.82
CA LYS A 156 2.38 -7.22 12.63
C LYS A 156 3.25 -8.17 11.82
N GLU A 157 3.01 -8.29 10.51
CA GLU A 157 3.76 -9.12 9.55
C GLU A 157 4.08 -10.53 10.08
N LYS A 158 3.12 -11.14 10.79
CA LYS A 158 3.27 -12.49 11.33
C LYS A 158 3.31 -13.50 10.18
N GLY A 159 4.39 -14.27 10.13
CA GLY A 159 4.58 -15.33 9.12
C GLY A 159 5.51 -14.97 7.97
N ALA A 160 6.05 -13.75 7.92
CA ALA A 160 7.16 -13.43 7.03
C ALA A 160 8.40 -14.24 7.42
N HIS A 161 9.02 -14.93 6.46
CA HIS A 161 10.21 -15.75 6.68
C HIS A 161 11.18 -15.67 5.48
N GLY A 162 12.47 -15.80 5.75
CA GLY A 162 13.49 -15.90 4.72
C GLY A 162 13.96 -14.56 4.18
N ILE A 163 14.03 -14.43 2.86
CA ILE A 163 14.59 -13.24 2.19
C ILE A 163 13.74 -11.98 2.45
N GLU A 164 12.46 -12.14 2.70
CA GLU A 164 11.52 -11.05 3.00
C GLU A 164 11.79 -10.38 4.36
N GLU A 165 12.41 -11.10 5.30
CA GLU A 165 12.83 -10.53 6.59
C GLU A 165 14.10 -9.69 6.49
N ARG A 166 14.82 -9.80 5.36
CA ARG A 166 16.07 -9.09 5.16
C ARG A 166 15.81 -7.68 4.62
N GLY A 167 16.33 -6.67 5.31
CA GLY A 167 16.22 -5.28 4.90
C GLY A 167 14.88 -4.65 5.24
N ILE A 168 14.32 -3.85 4.31
CA ILE A 168 13.09 -3.08 4.51
C ILE A 168 11.99 -3.46 3.50
N TYR A 169 12.03 -4.67 2.97
CA TYR A 169 11.01 -5.13 2.02
C TYR A 169 9.69 -5.45 2.72
N ARG A 170 9.72 -6.16 3.85
CA ARG A 170 8.55 -6.49 4.67
C ARG A 170 8.80 -6.06 6.11
N ILE A 171 8.11 -5.02 6.55
CA ILE A 171 8.40 -4.26 7.77
C ILE A 171 7.12 -3.89 8.50
N HIS A 172 7.23 -3.61 9.81
CA HIS A 172 6.10 -3.29 10.67
C HIS A 172 5.51 -1.90 10.46
N GLN A 173 6.31 -0.99 9.92
CA GLN A 173 5.92 0.39 9.65
C GLN A 173 6.36 0.78 8.23
N PHE A 174 5.44 1.24 7.40
CA PHE A 174 5.69 1.76 6.06
C PHE A 174 4.68 2.85 5.73
N GLU A 175 4.83 3.51 4.61
CA GLU A 175 3.92 4.55 4.13
C GLU A 175 3.24 4.09 2.84
N LYS A 176 2.00 4.54 2.67
CA LYS A 176 1.18 4.14 1.53
C LYS A 176 0.36 5.32 1.00
N GLN A 177 0.32 5.46 -0.31
CA GLN A 177 -0.59 6.35 -1.03
C GLN A 177 -1.66 5.50 -1.71
N GLU A 178 -2.92 5.70 -1.32
CA GLU A 178 -4.06 4.91 -1.80
C GLU A 178 -4.90 5.65 -2.83
N MET A 179 -5.55 4.88 -3.71
CA MET A 179 -6.64 5.34 -4.57
C MET A 179 -7.92 4.63 -4.17
N ILE A 180 -8.97 5.39 -3.85
CA ILE A 180 -10.26 4.86 -3.44
C ILE A 180 -11.35 5.51 -4.28
N VAL A 181 -12.21 4.69 -4.87
CA VAL A 181 -13.35 5.17 -5.64
C VAL A 181 -14.64 4.58 -5.06
N VAL A 182 -15.57 5.47 -4.74
CA VAL A 182 -16.95 5.09 -4.40
C VAL A 182 -17.81 5.40 -5.61
N CYS A 183 -18.30 4.37 -6.27
CA CYS A 183 -19.08 4.47 -7.50
C CYS A 183 -20.38 3.64 -7.42
N LYS A 184 -21.19 3.71 -8.45
CA LYS A 184 -22.33 2.80 -8.59
C LYS A 184 -21.83 1.39 -8.93
N PRO A 185 -22.56 0.34 -8.50
CA PRO A 185 -22.16 -1.05 -8.77
C PRO A 185 -21.89 -1.35 -10.25
N GLU A 186 -22.70 -0.79 -11.14
CA GLU A 186 -22.57 -0.97 -12.59
C GLU A 186 -21.27 -0.38 -13.17
N ASP A 187 -20.67 0.61 -12.50
CA ASP A 187 -19.45 1.31 -12.95
C ASP A 187 -18.17 0.68 -12.32
N SER A 188 -18.29 -0.33 -11.47
CA SER A 188 -17.17 -0.81 -10.64
C SER A 188 -16.01 -1.37 -11.48
N MET A 189 -16.30 -2.15 -12.53
CA MET A 189 -15.25 -2.73 -13.39
C MET A 189 -14.54 -1.66 -14.22
N ASP A 190 -15.28 -0.65 -14.71
CA ASP A 190 -14.67 0.48 -15.42
C ASP A 190 -13.72 1.27 -14.52
N TRP A 191 -14.06 1.40 -13.23
CA TRP A 191 -13.19 2.07 -12.26
C TRP A 191 -12.01 1.19 -11.85
N TYR A 192 -12.18 -0.11 -11.72
CA TYR A 192 -11.08 -1.05 -11.52
C TYR A 192 -10.03 -0.89 -12.63
N ASP A 193 -10.43 -0.91 -13.89
CA ASP A 193 -9.55 -0.72 -15.04
C ASP A 193 -8.85 0.65 -15.04
N LYS A 194 -9.55 1.71 -14.62
CA LYS A 194 -8.96 3.06 -14.50
C LYS A 194 -7.92 3.13 -13.40
N LEU A 195 -8.19 2.54 -12.23
CA LEU A 195 -7.24 2.49 -11.11
C LEU A 195 -5.98 1.72 -11.50
N TRP A 196 -6.15 0.56 -12.14
CA TRP A 196 -5.03 -0.21 -12.67
C TRP A 196 -4.19 0.61 -13.68
N LYS A 197 -4.82 1.27 -14.64
CA LYS A 197 -4.13 2.14 -15.61
C LYS A 197 -3.39 3.30 -14.94
N ASN A 198 -3.97 3.91 -13.92
CA ASN A 198 -3.30 4.97 -13.14
C ASN A 198 -2.04 4.44 -12.44
N SER A 199 -2.10 3.26 -11.85
CA SER A 199 -0.93 2.62 -11.23
C SER A 199 0.17 2.35 -12.27
N VAL A 200 -0.17 1.74 -13.40
CA VAL A 200 0.76 1.50 -14.51
C VAL A 200 1.40 2.80 -15.01
N GLU A 201 0.62 3.86 -15.18
CA GLU A 201 1.12 5.15 -15.65
C GLU A 201 2.06 5.79 -14.62
N LEU A 202 1.72 5.73 -13.33
CA LEU A 202 2.57 6.20 -12.24
C LEU A 202 3.92 5.49 -12.25
N PHE A 203 3.94 4.17 -12.24
CA PHE A 203 5.19 3.39 -12.24
C PHE A 203 6.04 3.65 -13.47
N ARG A 204 5.43 3.76 -14.65
CA ARG A 204 6.13 4.11 -15.89
C ARG A 204 6.76 5.50 -15.84
N SER A 205 6.06 6.48 -15.27
CA SER A 205 6.58 7.84 -15.13
C SER A 205 7.80 7.92 -14.20
N CYS A 206 7.92 6.98 -13.25
CA CYS A 206 9.09 6.83 -12.39
C CYS A 206 10.20 5.95 -13.01
N LEU A 207 10.06 5.51 -14.26
CA LEU A 207 10.98 4.58 -14.93
C LEU A 207 11.12 3.23 -14.21
N LEU A 208 10.12 2.82 -13.46
CA LEU A 208 10.06 1.50 -12.82
C LEU A 208 9.47 0.51 -13.82
N TYR A 209 10.24 -0.52 -14.15
CA TYR A 209 9.89 -1.50 -15.19
C TYR A 209 9.41 -2.83 -14.62
N THR A 210 9.64 -3.05 -13.34
CA THR A 210 9.22 -4.26 -12.64
C THR A 210 8.47 -3.90 -11.38
N SER A 211 7.19 -4.19 -11.33
CA SER A 211 6.45 -4.29 -10.09
C SER A 211 5.60 -5.54 -10.16
N ASP A 212 5.65 -6.33 -9.12
CA ASP A 212 4.63 -7.33 -8.88
C ASP A 212 3.49 -6.60 -8.15
N ALA A 213 2.42 -6.34 -8.87
CA ALA A 213 1.28 -5.60 -8.34
C ALA A 213 0.17 -6.54 -7.82
N ALA A 214 0.52 -7.80 -7.56
CA ALA A 214 -0.47 -8.84 -7.35
C ALA A 214 -0.94 -8.98 -5.88
N ASP A 215 -0.33 -8.30 -4.92
CA ASP A 215 -0.51 -8.66 -3.51
C ASP A 215 -1.17 -7.61 -2.61
N ASP A 216 -1.99 -6.71 -3.14
CA ASP A 216 -2.79 -5.84 -2.25
C ASP A 216 -4.26 -5.77 -2.65
#